data_ebf0cc75d5fcd57b5847340c4e9ea1af
#
_entry.id   ebf0cc75d5fcd57b5847340c4e9ea1af
#
_cell.length_a   1.000
_cell.length_b   1.000
_cell.length_c   1.000
_cell.angle_alpha   90.00
_cell.angle_beta   90.00
_cell.angle_gamma   90.00
#
_symmetry.space_group_name_H-M   'P 1'
#
loop_
_entity.id
_entity.type
_entity.pdbx_description
1 polymer ?
#
loop_
_entity_poly.entity_id
_entity_poly.type
_entity_poly.pdbx_seq_one_letter_code
_entity_poly.pdbx_strand_id
1 'polypeptide(L)'
;MNDFNKRTEKSKELTDYFVKFLNLNKISYYESGYEFYKDNHNATEKIKFLKDNTSEFIRYYPDFTIVGKDKSLLIETKNSSGIEKKCYNNYLSLVQNLNINVLLLLKNKKLCRLEDLKFSIVNKYDKIVEMNIPVTDKVWKEPRKMNDYEYKLYKKKYKEQGKYTSGCSFAFIDFENTKFYDLKTLLSLNN
;
A
#
# COMPACT_ATOMS: atom_id res chain seq x y z
N MET A 1 13.05 -9.59 -18.68
CA MET A 1 12.09 -8.63 -18.09
C MET A 1 12.55 -8.30 -16.68
N ASN A 2 12.73 -7.01 -16.33
CA ASN A 2 13.27 -6.60 -15.04
C ASN A 2 12.21 -6.83 -13.93
N ASP A 3 12.63 -7.24 -12.72
CA ASP A 3 11.74 -7.47 -11.56
C ASP A 3 10.87 -6.25 -11.19
N PHE A 4 11.34 -5.05 -11.51
CA PHE A 4 10.58 -3.81 -11.33
C PHE A 4 9.38 -3.76 -12.30
N ASN A 5 9.61 -4.04 -13.57
CA ASN A 5 8.54 -4.04 -14.57
C ASN A 5 7.46 -5.09 -14.24
N LYS A 6 7.87 -6.29 -13.79
CA LYS A 6 6.94 -7.32 -13.34
C LYS A 6 6.08 -6.90 -12.15
N ARG A 7 6.65 -6.14 -11.19
CA ARG A 7 5.88 -5.63 -10.05
C ARG A 7 4.91 -4.52 -10.46
N THR A 8 5.33 -3.65 -11.35
CA THR A 8 4.48 -2.58 -11.90
C THR A 8 3.32 -3.17 -12.69
N GLU A 9 3.58 -4.17 -13.54
CA GLU A 9 2.53 -4.90 -14.28
C GLU A 9 1.51 -5.56 -13.34
N LYS A 10 1.98 -6.29 -12.33
CA LYS A 10 1.09 -6.94 -11.35
C LYS A 10 0.28 -5.93 -10.54
N SER A 11 0.88 -4.78 -10.18
CA SER A 11 0.15 -3.70 -9.52
C SER A 11 -0.96 -3.17 -10.42
N LYS A 12 -0.63 -2.93 -11.70
CA LYS A 12 -1.59 -2.51 -12.71
C LYS A 12 -2.74 -3.51 -12.90
N GLU A 13 -2.44 -4.81 -12.95
CA GLU A 13 -3.48 -5.86 -13.04
C GLU A 13 -4.50 -5.78 -11.90
N LEU A 14 -4.06 -5.55 -10.67
CA LEU A 14 -4.95 -5.40 -9.52
C LEU A 14 -5.81 -4.13 -9.62
N THR A 15 -5.20 -3.03 -10.01
CA THR A 15 -5.88 -1.74 -10.24
C THR A 15 -6.91 -1.86 -11.36
N ASP A 16 -6.53 -2.43 -12.51
CA ASP A 16 -7.43 -2.63 -13.66
C ASP A 16 -8.61 -3.56 -13.29
N TYR A 17 -8.33 -4.62 -12.52
CA TYR A 17 -9.39 -5.49 -12.00
C TYR A 17 -10.39 -4.73 -11.12
N PHE A 18 -9.89 -3.86 -10.24
CA PHE A 18 -10.73 -3.08 -9.36
C PHE A 18 -11.56 -2.04 -10.12
N VAL A 19 -10.95 -1.29 -11.01
CA VAL A 19 -11.64 -0.32 -11.89
C VAL A 19 -12.74 -1.00 -12.69
N LYS A 20 -12.46 -2.17 -13.26
CA LYS A 20 -13.47 -2.97 -13.97
C LYS A 20 -14.64 -3.35 -13.07
N PHE A 21 -14.38 -3.78 -11.84
CA PHE A 21 -15.42 -4.08 -10.86
C PHE A 21 -16.29 -2.85 -10.54
N LEU A 22 -15.67 -1.69 -10.29
CA LEU A 22 -16.38 -0.44 -9.99
C LEU A 22 -17.31 -0.03 -11.15
N ASN A 23 -16.78 -0.05 -12.37
CA ASN A 23 -17.52 0.33 -13.59
C ASN A 23 -18.68 -0.63 -13.86
N LEU A 24 -18.49 -1.95 -13.76
CA LEU A 24 -19.55 -2.94 -13.96
C LEU A 24 -20.69 -2.80 -12.95
N ASN A 25 -20.39 -2.37 -11.73
CA ASN A 25 -21.37 -2.20 -10.68
C ASN A 25 -21.86 -0.75 -10.51
N LYS A 26 -21.45 0.15 -11.42
CA LYS A 26 -21.83 1.58 -11.42
C LYS A 26 -21.52 2.28 -10.10
N ILE A 27 -20.41 1.89 -9.45
CA ILE A 27 -19.94 2.54 -8.23
C ILE A 27 -19.18 3.81 -8.61
N SER A 28 -19.58 4.95 -8.05
CA SER A 28 -18.90 6.23 -8.29
C SER A 28 -17.55 6.29 -7.59
N TYR A 29 -16.51 6.64 -8.31
CA TYR A 29 -15.15 6.75 -7.77
C TYR A 29 -14.34 7.79 -8.53
N TYR A 30 -13.22 8.20 -7.93
CA TYR A 30 -12.11 8.86 -8.62
C TYR A 30 -10.77 8.33 -8.12
N GLU A 31 -9.79 8.35 -8.98
CA GLU A 31 -8.41 8.01 -8.63
C GLU A 31 -7.79 9.18 -7.88
N SER A 32 -7.23 8.92 -6.69
CA SER A 32 -6.77 9.96 -5.76
C SER A 32 -5.32 9.79 -5.32
N GLY A 33 -4.70 8.64 -5.61
CA GLY A 33 -3.33 8.33 -5.21
C GLY A 33 -2.27 9.16 -5.94
N TYR A 34 -1.07 9.16 -5.37
CA TYR A 34 0.09 9.86 -5.94
C TYR A 34 0.38 9.44 -7.39
N GLU A 35 0.12 8.19 -7.75
CA GLU A 35 0.36 7.66 -9.08
C GLU A 35 -0.53 8.29 -10.15
N PHE A 36 -1.71 8.78 -9.78
CA PHE A 36 -2.61 9.51 -10.68
C PHE A 36 -1.97 10.80 -11.23
N TYR A 37 -1.10 11.43 -10.45
CA TYR A 37 -0.44 12.69 -10.85
C TYR A 37 0.86 12.48 -11.63
N LYS A 38 1.22 11.25 -12.01
CA LYS A 38 2.49 10.94 -12.72
C LYS A 38 2.66 11.69 -14.04
N ASP A 39 1.57 12.00 -14.71
CA ASP A 39 1.62 12.73 -15.97
C ASP A 39 1.99 14.21 -15.80
N ASN A 40 1.93 14.72 -14.56
CA ASN A 40 2.44 16.05 -14.22
C ASN A 40 3.87 15.95 -13.66
N HIS A 41 4.83 15.63 -14.54
CA HIS A 41 6.22 15.34 -14.19
C HIS A 41 6.89 16.37 -13.27
N ASN A 42 6.60 17.66 -13.45
CA ASN A 42 7.23 18.71 -12.64
C ASN A 42 6.77 18.73 -11.18
N ALA A 43 5.49 18.47 -10.92
CA ALA A 43 4.93 18.45 -9.56
C ALA A 43 5.30 17.16 -8.82
N THR A 44 5.17 16.00 -9.48
CA THR A 44 5.42 14.70 -8.87
C THR A 44 6.90 14.47 -8.54
N GLU A 45 7.81 14.91 -9.40
CA GLU A 45 9.25 14.82 -9.10
C GLU A 45 9.63 15.66 -7.88
N LYS A 46 9.06 16.86 -7.72
CA LYS A 46 9.31 17.71 -6.54
C LYS A 46 8.74 17.09 -5.27
N ILE A 47 7.46 16.67 -5.28
CA ILE A 47 6.79 16.04 -4.13
C ILE A 47 7.55 14.80 -3.65
N LYS A 48 8.13 14.01 -4.56
CA LYS A 48 8.92 12.81 -4.25
C LYS A 48 10.11 13.08 -3.33
N PHE A 49 10.72 14.26 -3.42
CA PHE A 49 11.92 14.60 -2.67
C PHE A 49 11.66 15.51 -1.47
N LEU A 50 10.50 16.14 -1.40
CA LEU A 50 10.14 16.99 -0.27
C LEU A 50 9.83 16.14 0.98
N LYS A 51 10.25 16.65 2.15
CA LYS A 51 10.11 15.94 3.44
C LYS A 51 9.12 16.62 4.39
N ASP A 52 8.36 17.59 3.89
CA ASP A 52 7.30 18.22 4.67
C ASP A 52 6.07 17.32 4.78
N ASN A 53 5.25 17.57 5.80
CA ASN A 53 4.09 16.75 6.13
C ASN A 53 3.06 16.71 4.99
N THR A 54 2.86 17.81 4.26
CA THR A 54 1.91 17.86 3.14
C THR A 54 2.36 16.99 2.00
N SER A 55 3.65 17.06 1.63
CA SER A 55 4.22 16.23 0.58
C SER A 55 4.23 14.74 0.95
N GLU A 56 4.47 14.42 2.24
CA GLU A 56 4.36 13.04 2.74
C GLU A 56 2.90 12.57 2.70
N PHE A 57 1.95 13.39 3.10
CA PHE A 57 0.53 13.09 3.03
C PHE A 57 0.08 12.77 1.60
N ILE A 58 0.46 13.60 0.62
CA ILE A 58 0.12 13.39 -0.80
C ILE A 58 0.72 12.08 -1.32
N ARG A 59 1.99 11.76 -0.97
CA ARG A 59 2.66 10.52 -1.42
C ARG A 59 2.01 9.24 -0.89
N TYR A 60 1.43 9.31 0.30
CA TYR A 60 0.84 8.15 0.97
C TYR A 60 -0.69 8.23 1.02
N TYR A 61 -1.30 9.08 0.18
CA TYR A 61 -2.75 9.12 0.07
C TYR A 61 -3.23 7.89 -0.70
N PRO A 62 -4.34 7.24 -0.29
CA PRO A 62 -4.85 6.05 -0.94
C PRO A 62 -5.19 6.24 -2.43
N ASP A 63 -5.10 5.17 -3.20
CA ASP A 63 -5.22 5.18 -4.67
C ASP A 63 -6.60 5.61 -5.18
N PHE A 64 -7.67 5.29 -4.44
CA PHE A 64 -9.05 5.55 -4.87
C PHE A 64 -9.88 6.18 -3.77
N THR A 65 -10.77 7.07 -4.16
CA THR A 65 -11.88 7.53 -3.35
C THR A 65 -13.18 7.00 -3.95
N ILE A 66 -13.90 6.20 -3.16
CA ILE A 66 -15.23 5.70 -3.52
C ILE A 66 -16.27 6.65 -2.94
N VAL A 67 -17.19 7.10 -3.78
CA VAL A 67 -18.25 8.05 -3.40
C VAL A 67 -19.56 7.28 -3.26
N GLY A 68 -20.01 7.09 -2.04
CA GLY A 68 -21.32 6.52 -1.75
C GLY A 68 -22.35 7.60 -1.46
N LYS A 69 -23.60 7.19 -1.28
CA LYS A 69 -24.73 8.09 -1.01
C LYS A 69 -24.56 8.86 0.30
N ASP A 70 -24.25 8.16 1.37
CA ASP A 70 -24.18 8.73 2.72
C ASP A 70 -22.76 8.87 3.25
N LYS A 71 -21.80 8.19 2.63
CA LYS A 71 -20.39 8.19 3.05
C LYS A 71 -19.46 7.89 1.90
N SER A 72 -18.27 8.43 1.99
CA SER A 72 -17.15 8.06 1.12
C SER A 72 -16.15 7.20 1.88
N LEU A 73 -15.35 6.45 1.14
CA LEU A 73 -14.24 5.69 1.70
C LEU A 73 -13.05 5.68 0.75
N LEU A 74 -11.89 5.45 1.31
CA LEU A 74 -10.64 5.40 0.57
C LEU A 74 -10.21 3.94 0.38
N ILE A 75 -9.68 3.62 -0.79
CA ILE A 75 -9.14 2.30 -1.11
C ILE A 75 -7.69 2.45 -1.53
N GLU A 76 -6.82 1.74 -0.85
CA GLU A 76 -5.43 1.53 -1.29
C GLU A 76 -5.28 0.16 -1.91
N THR A 77 -4.65 0.08 -3.08
CA THR A 77 -4.36 -1.19 -3.76
C THR A 77 -2.96 -1.68 -3.42
N LYS A 78 -2.83 -2.89 -2.88
CA LYS A 78 -1.55 -3.51 -2.50
C LYS A 78 -1.38 -4.88 -3.12
N ASN A 79 -0.58 -4.97 -4.16
CA ASN A 79 -0.23 -6.24 -4.78
C ASN A 79 0.98 -6.95 -4.12
N SER A 80 1.44 -6.46 -2.98
CA SER A 80 2.51 -7.06 -2.17
C SER A 80 1.97 -7.78 -0.94
N SER A 81 2.80 -8.63 -0.34
CA SER A 81 2.51 -9.24 0.96
C SER A 81 2.89 -8.34 2.14
N GLY A 82 3.36 -7.13 1.87
CA GLY A 82 3.85 -6.24 2.92
C GLY A 82 3.28 -4.84 2.80
N ILE A 83 3.26 -4.15 3.93
CA ILE A 83 2.90 -2.74 4.03
C ILE A 83 4.05 -1.96 4.67
N GLU A 84 4.34 -0.78 4.14
CA GLU A 84 5.32 0.12 4.73
C GLU A 84 4.75 0.80 5.98
N LYS A 85 5.58 0.95 7.03
CA LYS A 85 5.18 1.60 8.30
C LYS A 85 4.62 3.02 8.07
N LYS A 86 5.24 3.78 7.17
CA LYS A 86 4.78 5.14 6.84
C LYS A 86 3.39 5.14 6.20
N CYS A 87 3.14 4.26 5.23
CA CYS A 87 1.82 4.12 4.62
C CYS A 87 0.77 3.76 5.67
N TYR A 88 1.05 2.72 6.48
CA TYR A 88 0.15 2.28 7.53
C TYR A 88 -0.19 3.40 8.51
N ASN A 89 0.81 4.13 9.01
CA ASN A 89 0.60 5.24 9.94
C ASN A 89 -0.21 6.37 9.32
N ASN A 90 0.00 6.68 8.03
CA ASN A 90 -0.80 7.68 7.33
C ASN A 90 -2.27 7.24 7.23
N TYR A 91 -2.53 5.99 6.85
CA TYR A 91 -3.91 5.47 6.78
C TYR A 91 -4.57 5.42 8.15
N LEU A 92 -3.82 5.04 9.18
CA LEU A 92 -4.31 5.06 10.56
C LEU A 92 -4.68 6.49 11.00
N SER A 93 -3.87 7.48 10.64
CA SER A 93 -4.14 8.90 10.90
C SER A 93 -5.42 9.38 10.19
N LEU A 94 -5.65 8.97 8.94
CA LEU A 94 -6.90 9.27 8.22
C LEU A 94 -8.12 8.71 8.95
N VAL A 95 -8.02 7.48 9.45
CA VAL A 95 -9.12 6.84 10.19
C VAL A 95 -9.34 7.51 11.55
N GLN A 96 -8.29 7.72 12.33
CA GLN A 96 -8.41 8.17 13.71
C GLN A 96 -8.65 9.67 13.85
N ASN A 97 -7.97 10.48 13.04
CA ASN A 97 -8.02 11.94 13.19
C ASN A 97 -9.06 12.60 12.29
N LEU A 98 -9.36 12.01 11.13
CA LEU A 98 -10.29 12.58 10.16
C LEU A 98 -11.58 11.76 10.02
N ASN A 99 -11.70 10.65 10.75
CA ASN A 99 -12.85 9.74 10.68
C ASN A 99 -13.17 9.27 9.24
N ILE A 100 -12.11 9.08 8.43
CA ILE A 100 -12.22 8.61 7.05
C ILE A 100 -11.94 7.11 7.02
N ASN A 101 -12.85 6.32 6.47
CA ASN A 101 -12.65 4.88 6.34
C ASN A 101 -11.62 4.58 5.23
N VAL A 102 -10.57 3.85 5.59
CA VAL A 102 -9.55 3.35 4.66
C VAL A 102 -9.62 1.82 4.62
N LEU A 103 -9.74 1.27 3.41
CA LEU A 103 -9.68 -0.16 3.17
C LEU A 103 -8.47 -0.48 2.27
N LEU A 104 -7.89 -1.63 2.47
CA LEU A 104 -6.84 -2.16 1.60
C LEU A 104 -7.45 -3.19 0.66
N LEU A 105 -7.25 -3.02 -0.64
CA LEU A 105 -7.48 -4.06 -1.63
C LEU A 105 -6.18 -4.81 -1.86
N LEU A 106 -6.11 -6.05 -1.42
CA LEU A 106 -4.89 -6.83 -1.43
C LEU A 106 -4.80 -7.76 -2.65
N LYS A 107 -3.64 -8.35 -2.87
CA LYS A 107 -3.34 -9.26 -4.01
C LYS A 107 -4.30 -10.44 -4.17
N ASN A 108 -4.99 -10.84 -3.11
CA ASN A 108 -6.03 -11.86 -3.14
C ASN A 108 -7.40 -11.34 -3.66
N LYS A 109 -7.44 -10.09 -4.14
CA LYS A 109 -8.63 -9.40 -4.65
C LYS A 109 -9.75 -9.24 -3.61
N LYS A 110 -9.39 -9.21 -2.33
CA LYS A 110 -10.31 -8.97 -1.21
C LYS A 110 -9.96 -7.70 -0.47
N LEU A 111 -10.97 -7.11 0.15
CA LEU A 111 -10.82 -5.93 0.99
C LEU A 111 -10.43 -6.34 2.41
N CYS A 112 -9.69 -5.45 3.08
CA CYS A 112 -9.34 -5.59 4.48
C CYS A 112 -9.39 -4.22 5.15
N ARG A 113 -9.92 -4.14 6.38
CA ARG A 113 -9.80 -2.95 7.22
C ARG A 113 -8.44 -2.94 7.91
N LEU A 114 -7.95 -1.76 8.28
CA LEU A 114 -6.67 -1.64 8.98
C LEU A 114 -6.66 -2.39 10.31
N GLU A 115 -7.78 -2.35 11.06
CA GLU A 115 -7.95 -3.00 12.34
C GLU A 115 -8.00 -4.54 12.27
N ASP A 116 -8.37 -5.08 11.10
CA ASP A 116 -8.46 -6.52 10.86
C ASP A 116 -7.13 -7.13 10.40
N LEU A 117 -6.13 -6.30 10.08
CA LEU A 117 -4.83 -6.78 9.66
C LEU A 117 -4.14 -7.60 10.75
N LYS A 118 -3.62 -8.74 10.34
CA LYS A 118 -2.68 -9.54 11.12
C LYS A 118 -1.35 -9.62 10.40
N PHE A 119 -0.30 -9.76 11.16
CA PHE A 119 1.05 -9.76 10.63
C PHE A 119 1.80 -11.01 11.01
N SER A 120 2.80 -11.33 10.19
CA SER A 120 3.79 -12.36 10.45
C SER A 120 5.12 -11.72 10.84
N ILE A 121 5.76 -12.22 11.88
CA ILE A 121 7.14 -11.88 12.19
C ILE A 121 8.06 -12.81 11.40
N VAL A 122 9.04 -12.23 10.74
CA VAL A 122 10.05 -12.98 9.98
C VAL A 122 11.43 -12.79 10.61
N ASN A 123 12.23 -13.86 10.60
CA ASN A 123 13.60 -13.81 11.06
C ASN A 123 14.55 -13.15 10.04
N LYS A 124 15.85 -13.12 10.33
CA LYS A 124 16.88 -12.56 9.45
C LYS A 124 17.02 -13.25 8.08
N TYR A 125 16.47 -14.45 7.93
CA TYR A 125 16.45 -15.24 6.69
C TYR A 125 15.11 -15.17 5.94
N ASP A 126 14.22 -14.23 6.30
CA ASP A 126 12.88 -14.05 5.76
C ASP A 126 11.94 -15.27 5.97
N LYS A 127 12.28 -16.13 6.95
CA LYS A 127 11.38 -17.23 7.35
C LYS A 127 10.40 -16.74 8.41
N ILE A 128 9.14 -17.08 8.26
CA ILE A 128 8.09 -16.80 9.24
C ILE A 128 8.41 -17.57 10.52
N VAL A 129 8.40 -16.87 11.65
CA VAL A 129 8.65 -17.43 12.99
C VAL A 129 7.43 -17.27 13.90
N GLU A 130 6.55 -16.33 13.62
CA GLU A 130 5.33 -16.10 14.38
C GLU A 130 4.26 -15.52 13.45
N MET A 131 3.00 -15.86 13.67
CA MET A 131 1.83 -15.47 12.88
C MET A 131 0.72 -14.93 13.77
N ASN A 132 -0.33 -14.36 13.15
CA ASN A 132 -1.51 -13.83 13.84
C ASN A 132 -1.21 -12.70 14.83
N ILE A 133 -0.23 -11.87 14.51
CA ILE A 133 0.19 -10.79 15.38
C ILE A 133 -0.58 -9.51 15.03
N PRO A 134 -1.26 -8.87 16.00
CA PRO A 134 -1.82 -7.53 15.78
C PRO A 134 -0.69 -6.51 15.56
N VAL A 135 -1.04 -5.33 15.08
CA VAL A 135 -0.07 -4.24 14.89
C VAL A 135 0.60 -3.90 16.22
N THR A 136 1.90 -4.09 16.28
CA THR A 136 2.80 -3.70 17.37
C THR A 136 4.13 -3.26 16.78
N ASP A 137 4.99 -2.64 17.58
CA ASP A 137 6.34 -2.29 17.08
C ASP A 137 7.16 -3.49 16.63
N LYS A 138 6.89 -4.67 17.16
CA LYS A 138 7.61 -5.92 16.82
C LYS A 138 7.39 -6.40 15.38
N VAL A 139 6.26 -6.06 14.75
CA VAL A 139 5.97 -6.51 13.38
C VAL A 139 6.75 -5.74 12.33
N TRP A 140 7.28 -4.56 12.68
CA TRP A 140 8.00 -3.72 11.74
C TRP A 140 9.44 -4.17 11.57
N LYS A 141 9.72 -4.78 10.43
CA LYS A 141 11.08 -5.14 10.05
C LYS A 141 11.82 -3.90 9.57
N GLU A 142 12.85 -3.50 10.31
CA GLU A 142 13.71 -2.40 9.90
C GLU A 142 14.49 -2.75 8.63
N PRO A 143 14.72 -1.77 7.74
CA PRO A 143 15.61 -1.97 6.60
C PRO A 143 17.01 -2.35 7.13
N ARG A 144 17.65 -3.33 6.48
CA ARG A 144 19.00 -3.71 6.84
C ARG A 144 19.93 -2.49 6.75
N LYS A 145 20.54 -2.14 7.87
CA LYS A 145 21.63 -1.14 7.87
C LYS A 145 22.82 -1.72 7.10
N MET A 146 23.20 -1.05 6.03
CA MET A 146 24.38 -1.38 5.24
C MET A 146 25.48 -0.38 5.58
N ASN A 147 26.75 -0.82 5.60
CA ASN A 147 27.85 0.11 5.60
C ASN A 147 27.97 0.80 4.22
N ASP A 148 28.76 1.87 4.11
CA ASP A 148 28.88 2.66 2.88
C ASP A 148 29.33 1.85 1.66
N TYR A 149 30.19 0.86 1.86
CA TYR A 149 30.68 -0.01 0.80
C TYR A 149 29.57 -0.98 0.33
N GLU A 150 28.92 -1.65 1.27
CA GLU A 150 27.74 -2.50 0.97
C GLU A 150 26.64 -1.70 0.27
N TYR A 151 26.40 -0.47 0.73
CA TYR A 151 25.40 0.42 0.14
C TYR A 151 25.73 0.82 -1.29
N LYS A 152 27.01 1.11 -1.59
CA LYS A 152 27.47 1.41 -2.96
C LYS A 152 27.29 0.20 -3.89
N LEU A 153 27.71 -0.99 -3.45
CA LEU A 153 27.56 -2.24 -4.19
C LEU A 153 26.07 -2.58 -4.39
N TYR A 154 25.27 -2.43 -3.34
CA TYR A 154 23.84 -2.60 -3.37
C TYR A 154 23.21 -1.63 -4.38
N LYS A 155 23.52 -0.33 -4.31
CA LYS A 155 23.00 0.68 -5.25
C LYS A 155 23.35 0.37 -6.69
N LYS A 156 24.58 -0.05 -6.98
CA LYS A 156 25.03 -0.48 -8.30
C LYS A 156 24.21 -1.68 -8.79
N LYS A 157 24.18 -2.75 -8.02
CA LYS A 157 23.47 -3.99 -8.35
C LYS A 157 21.96 -3.77 -8.53
N TYR A 158 21.32 -2.98 -7.67
CA TYR A 158 19.88 -2.78 -7.72
C TYR A 158 19.45 -1.69 -8.68
N LYS A 159 20.31 -0.70 -8.98
CA LYS A 159 20.09 0.24 -10.08
C LYS A 159 20.08 -0.52 -11.42
N GLU A 160 21.02 -1.44 -11.61
CA GLU A 160 21.07 -2.31 -12.79
C GLU A 160 19.85 -3.26 -12.87
N GLN A 161 19.30 -3.68 -11.72
CA GLN A 161 18.14 -4.57 -11.62
C GLN A 161 16.79 -3.82 -11.47
N GLY A 162 16.80 -2.47 -11.41
CA GLY A 162 15.60 -1.66 -11.18
C GLY A 162 14.92 -1.92 -9.82
N LYS A 163 15.66 -2.40 -8.82
CA LYS A 163 15.13 -2.63 -7.46
C LYS A 163 15.46 -1.44 -6.58
N TYR A 164 14.44 -0.65 -6.22
CA TYR A 164 14.55 0.33 -5.15
C TYR A 164 13.95 -0.23 -3.87
N THR A 165 14.68 -0.16 -2.77
CA THR A 165 14.08 -0.27 -1.45
C THR A 165 13.83 1.15 -0.96
N SER A 166 12.62 1.40 -0.48
CA SER A 166 12.20 2.70 0.06
C SER A 166 13.03 3.15 1.26
N GLY A 167 13.84 2.27 1.84
CA GLY A 167 14.54 2.50 3.11
C GLY A 167 13.58 2.59 4.30
N CYS A 168 12.31 2.24 4.12
CA CYS A 168 11.29 2.26 5.15
C CYS A 168 11.17 0.90 5.84
N SER A 169 10.80 0.91 7.12
CA SER A 169 10.38 -0.30 7.83
C SER A 169 9.09 -0.83 7.20
N PHE A 170 8.94 -2.13 7.14
CA PHE A 170 7.75 -2.77 6.59
C PHE A 170 7.35 -4.00 7.42
N ALA A 171 6.07 -4.38 7.31
CA ALA A 171 5.53 -5.56 7.95
C ALA A 171 4.92 -6.50 6.92
N PHE A 172 4.99 -7.81 7.17
CA PHE A 172 4.38 -8.82 6.32
C PHE A 172 2.96 -9.13 6.79
N ILE A 173 1.99 -8.98 5.89
CA ILE A 173 0.59 -9.29 6.15
C ILE A 173 0.42 -10.81 6.24
N ASP A 174 -0.19 -11.27 7.30
CA ASP A 174 -0.60 -12.66 7.50
C ASP A 174 -1.94 -12.90 6.81
N PHE A 175 -1.91 -13.46 5.61
CA PHE A 175 -3.10 -13.70 4.80
C PHE A 175 -4.01 -14.80 5.34
N GLU A 176 -3.52 -15.67 6.19
CA GLU A 176 -4.30 -16.78 6.77
C GLU A 176 -5.17 -16.30 7.94
N ASN A 177 -4.65 -15.35 8.74
CA ASN A 177 -5.29 -14.86 9.95
C ASN A 177 -5.93 -13.46 9.80
N THR A 178 -5.67 -12.76 8.69
CA THR A 178 -6.31 -11.48 8.39
C THR A 178 -7.76 -11.69 7.97
N LYS A 179 -8.68 -10.90 8.54
CA LYS A 179 -10.09 -10.92 8.15
C LYS A 179 -10.29 -10.17 6.83
N PHE A 180 -10.88 -10.85 5.86
CA PHE A 180 -11.14 -10.30 4.53
C PHE A 180 -12.63 -10.15 4.26
N TYR A 181 -12.95 -9.17 3.42
CA TYR A 181 -14.28 -8.87 2.91
C TYR A 181 -14.31 -8.99 1.40
N ASP A 182 -15.43 -9.43 0.86
CA ASP A 182 -15.65 -9.47 -0.58
C ASP A 182 -15.84 -8.04 -1.14
N LEU A 183 -15.42 -7.81 -2.38
CA LEU A 183 -15.65 -6.52 -3.05
C LEU A 183 -17.13 -6.14 -3.13
N LYS A 184 -18.03 -7.13 -3.16
CA LYS A 184 -19.47 -6.89 -3.15
C LYS A 184 -19.96 -6.10 -1.95
N THR A 185 -19.20 -6.05 -0.85
CA THR A 185 -19.54 -5.18 0.29
C THR A 185 -19.56 -3.69 -0.08
N LEU A 186 -18.87 -3.29 -1.16
CA LEU A 186 -18.95 -1.92 -1.69
C LEU A 186 -20.32 -1.59 -2.31
N LEU A 187 -21.10 -2.60 -2.71
CA LEU A 187 -22.42 -2.38 -3.32
C LEU A 187 -23.40 -1.74 -2.34
N SER A 188 -23.22 -1.98 -1.03
CA SER A 188 -24.05 -1.36 0.01
C SER A 188 -23.83 0.16 0.15
N LEU A 189 -22.82 0.71 -0.51
CA LEU A 189 -22.57 2.16 -0.50
C LEU A 189 -23.52 2.92 -1.46
N ASN A 190 -24.07 2.23 -2.45
CA ASN A 190 -24.97 2.81 -3.47
C ASN A 190 -26.45 2.73 -3.07
N ASN A 191 -26.77 1.92 -2.06
CA ASN A 191 -28.13 1.77 -1.51
C ASN A 191 -28.33 2.70 -0.30
#